data_5d3427777c82c62788b3b88dc976c880
#
_entry.id   5d3427777c82c62788b3b88dc976c880
#
_cell.length_a   1.000
_cell.length_b   1.000
_cell.length_c   1.000
_cell.angle_alpha   90.00
_cell.angle_beta   90.00
_cell.angle_gamma   90.00
#
_symmetry.space_group_name_H-M   'P 1'
#
loop_
_entity.id
_entity.type
_entity.pdbx_description
1 polymer ?
#
loop_
_entity_poly.entity_id
_entity_poly.type
_entity_poly.pdbx_seq_one_letter_code
_entity_poly.pdbx_strand_id
1 'polypeptide(L)'
;MRIIRGKYKGRHIPTPTGFKARPTTDFAKEGLFNILENVYVDFDEAPTALDLFAGTGSIGLELASRGCGKVVSVEKDFRHWQFLARVQKELQAKEWLPLKGDVFKYVRACKERYDIIFADPPYALEKLKDIPDAALPLLADGGIFILEHGGNYDFSAHPRFIDHRNYGSVNFSFFH
;
A
#
# COMPACT_ATOMS: atom_id res chain seq x y z
N MET A 1 -11.13 10.68 0.12
CA MET A 1 -10.34 9.80 0.99
C MET A 1 -10.06 10.47 2.32
N ARG A 2 -10.04 9.73 3.39
CA ARG A 2 -9.86 10.23 4.76
C ARG A 2 -8.61 9.61 5.38
N ILE A 3 -7.84 10.43 6.11
CA ILE A 3 -6.70 9.96 6.90
C ILE A 3 -7.19 9.67 8.32
N ILE A 4 -7.00 8.43 8.78
CA ILE A 4 -7.63 7.92 10.01
C ILE A 4 -6.83 8.30 11.25
N ARG A 5 -5.51 8.16 11.20
CA ARG A 5 -4.61 8.41 12.33
C ARG A 5 -3.33 9.14 11.92
N GLY A 6 -2.61 9.60 12.93
CA GLY A 6 -1.27 10.12 12.80
C GLY A 6 -1.20 11.61 12.50
N LYS A 7 -0.10 12.01 11.94
CA LYS A 7 0.31 13.39 11.66
C LYS A 7 -0.70 14.18 10.83
N TYR A 8 -1.36 13.51 9.87
CA TYR A 8 -2.33 14.13 8.97
C TYR A 8 -3.78 13.76 9.30
N LYS A 9 -4.03 13.23 10.48
CA LYS A 9 -5.38 12.81 10.94
C LYS A 9 -6.43 13.89 10.70
N GLY A 10 -7.59 13.47 10.24
CA GLY A 10 -8.73 14.33 10.03
C GLY A 10 -8.70 15.12 8.73
N ARG A 11 -7.61 15.07 7.97
CA ARG A 11 -7.58 15.66 6.64
C ARG A 11 -8.50 14.87 5.72
N HIS A 12 -9.45 15.56 5.12
CA HIS A 12 -10.30 15.02 4.06
C HIS A 12 -9.78 15.51 2.72
N ILE A 13 -9.40 14.57 1.85
CA ILE A 13 -8.81 14.89 0.55
C ILE A 13 -9.80 14.44 -0.53
N PRO A 14 -10.47 15.39 -1.21
CA PRO A 14 -11.42 15.05 -2.26
C PRO A 14 -10.71 14.35 -3.41
N THR A 15 -11.20 13.17 -3.77
CA THR A 15 -10.73 12.46 -4.96
C THR A 15 -11.40 13.07 -6.20
N PRO A 16 -10.63 13.41 -7.26
CA PRO A 16 -11.22 13.95 -8.48
C PRO A 16 -12.23 13.00 -9.10
N THR A 17 -13.27 13.55 -9.71
CA THR A 17 -14.25 12.78 -10.48
C THR A 17 -13.60 12.05 -11.65
N GLY A 18 -14.06 10.83 -11.93
CA GLY A 18 -13.55 10.02 -13.03
C GLY A 18 -12.27 9.25 -12.72
N PHE A 19 -11.82 9.22 -11.48
CA PHE A 19 -10.76 8.33 -11.06
C PHE A 19 -11.22 6.87 -11.18
N LYS A 20 -10.45 6.08 -11.94
CA LYS A 20 -10.73 4.66 -12.14
C LYS A 20 -10.33 3.79 -10.94
N ALA A 21 -9.54 4.35 -10.03
CA ALA A 21 -9.08 3.63 -8.86
C ALA A 21 -10.25 3.36 -7.90
N ARG A 22 -10.44 2.11 -7.55
CA ARG A 22 -11.39 1.71 -6.51
C ARG A 22 -10.79 2.07 -5.16
N PRO A 23 -11.39 2.98 -4.38
CA PRO A 23 -10.86 3.29 -3.06
C PRO A 23 -11.06 2.10 -2.12
N THR A 24 -10.04 1.80 -1.31
CA THR A 24 -10.18 0.91 -0.16
C THR A 24 -11.18 1.53 0.80
N THR A 25 -12.18 0.77 1.24
CA THR A 25 -13.18 1.28 2.19
C THR A 25 -12.52 1.67 3.51
N ASP A 26 -13.10 2.65 4.21
CA ASP A 26 -12.61 3.04 5.55
C ASP A 26 -12.60 1.86 6.51
N PHE A 27 -13.61 0.99 6.43
CA PHE A 27 -13.70 -0.21 7.24
C PHE A 27 -12.52 -1.17 7.02
N ALA A 28 -12.22 -1.48 5.76
CA ALA A 28 -11.10 -2.36 5.41
C ALA A 28 -9.74 -1.71 5.76
N LYS A 29 -9.59 -0.42 5.48
CA LYS A 29 -8.39 0.36 5.81
C LYS A 29 -8.12 0.37 7.32
N GLU A 30 -9.14 0.65 8.13
CA GLU A 30 -9.04 0.66 9.58
C GLU A 30 -8.68 -0.73 10.12
N GLY A 31 -9.31 -1.79 9.60
CA GLY A 31 -9.00 -3.17 9.95
C GLY A 31 -7.55 -3.53 9.64
N LEU A 32 -7.07 -3.19 8.45
CA LEU A 32 -5.69 -3.43 8.03
C LEU A 32 -4.69 -2.74 8.99
N PHE A 33 -4.89 -1.46 9.26
CA PHE A 33 -3.96 -0.72 10.11
C PHE A 33 -3.99 -1.14 11.57
N ASN A 34 -5.15 -1.59 12.07
CA ASN A 34 -5.22 -2.18 13.40
C ASN A 34 -4.36 -3.44 13.51
N ILE A 35 -4.38 -4.30 12.49
CA ILE A 35 -3.52 -5.49 12.47
C ILE A 35 -2.05 -5.09 12.37
N LEU A 36 -1.70 -4.16 11.49
CA LEU A 36 -0.32 -3.72 11.33
C LEU A 36 0.25 -3.19 12.66
N GLU A 37 -0.46 -2.27 13.33
CA GLU A 37 -0.01 -1.67 14.59
C GLU A 37 0.10 -2.67 15.75
N ASN A 38 -0.84 -3.61 15.84
CA ASN A 38 -0.92 -4.49 17.00
C ASN A 38 -0.10 -5.77 16.86
N VAL A 39 0.25 -6.16 15.63
CA VAL A 39 0.87 -7.47 15.36
C VAL A 39 2.22 -7.36 14.67
N TYR A 40 2.36 -6.49 13.67
CA TYR A 40 3.49 -6.56 12.74
C TYR A 40 4.44 -5.38 12.77
N VAL A 41 3.99 -4.17 13.10
CA VAL A 41 4.74 -2.95 12.83
C VAL A 41 4.81 -2.05 14.06
N ASP A 42 6.01 -1.67 14.45
CA ASP A 42 6.23 -0.57 15.38
C ASP A 42 6.48 0.73 14.58
N PHE A 43 5.49 1.60 14.52
CA PHE A 43 5.60 2.86 13.80
C PHE A 43 6.54 3.87 14.49
N ASP A 44 6.85 3.70 15.77
CA ASP A 44 7.80 4.56 16.47
C ASP A 44 9.24 4.33 15.99
N GLU A 45 9.52 3.19 15.37
CA GLU A 45 10.80 2.90 14.72
C GLU A 45 10.96 3.55 13.33
N ALA A 46 9.99 4.35 12.91
CA ALA A 46 9.98 5.01 11.60
C ALA A 46 10.26 4.06 10.42
N PRO A 47 9.47 2.96 10.26
CA PRO A 47 9.72 1.97 9.24
C PRO A 47 9.61 2.56 7.83
N THR A 48 10.25 1.89 6.86
CA THR A 48 10.11 2.22 5.45
C THR A 48 8.98 1.42 4.81
N ALA A 49 8.28 2.02 3.86
CA ALA A 49 7.15 1.38 3.21
C ALA A 49 7.14 1.59 1.69
N LEU A 50 6.63 0.59 0.99
CA LEU A 50 6.41 0.59 -0.45
C LEU A 50 4.94 0.30 -0.72
N ASP A 51 4.28 1.21 -1.42
CA ASP A 51 2.87 1.14 -1.80
C ASP A 51 2.79 0.93 -3.31
N LEU A 52 2.49 -0.28 -3.71
CA LEU A 52 2.40 -0.68 -5.12
C LEU A 52 0.96 -0.57 -5.61
N PHE A 53 0.77 -0.05 -6.82
CA PHE A 53 -0.55 0.27 -7.38
C PHE A 53 -1.28 1.32 -6.51
N ALA A 54 -0.65 2.45 -6.29
CA ALA A 54 -1.05 3.41 -5.25
C ALA A 54 -2.45 4.03 -5.44
N GLY A 55 -2.94 4.16 -6.67
CA GLY A 55 -4.28 4.66 -6.96
C GLY A 55 -4.52 6.06 -6.38
N THR A 56 -5.41 6.17 -5.40
CA THR A 56 -5.71 7.42 -4.68
C THR A 56 -4.64 7.80 -3.67
N GLY A 57 -3.70 6.90 -3.37
CA GLY A 57 -2.68 7.11 -2.35
C GLY A 57 -3.15 6.91 -0.92
N SER A 58 -4.34 6.36 -0.72
CA SER A 58 -4.96 6.21 0.60
C SER A 58 -4.09 5.43 1.58
N ILE A 59 -3.48 4.34 1.13
CA ILE A 59 -2.64 3.49 1.99
C ILE A 59 -1.27 4.13 2.21
N GLY A 60 -0.60 4.57 1.14
CA GLY A 60 0.72 5.21 1.26
C GLY A 60 0.71 6.46 2.16
N LEU A 61 -0.30 7.31 1.99
CA LEU A 61 -0.45 8.49 2.82
C LEU A 61 -0.79 8.15 4.28
N GLU A 62 -1.59 7.13 4.52
CA GLU A 62 -1.88 6.66 5.88
C GLU A 62 -0.62 6.11 6.56
N LEU A 63 0.20 5.34 5.83
CA LEU A 63 1.50 4.87 6.34
C LEU A 63 2.42 6.03 6.72
N ALA A 64 2.52 7.04 5.86
CA ALA A 64 3.28 8.25 6.16
C ALA A 64 2.73 8.98 7.39
N SER A 65 1.40 9.11 7.47
CA SER A 65 0.72 9.77 8.60
C SER A 65 1.00 9.08 9.93
N ARG A 66 1.08 7.75 9.95
CA ARG A 66 1.26 6.97 11.19
C ARG A 66 2.69 6.87 11.68
N GLY A 67 3.67 7.30 10.89
CA GLY A 67 5.04 7.37 11.37
C GLY A 67 6.10 6.70 10.50
N CYS A 68 5.75 6.18 9.32
CA CYS A 68 6.78 5.72 8.39
C CYS A 68 7.75 6.84 8.06
N GLY A 69 9.03 6.57 8.13
CA GLY A 69 10.08 7.55 7.83
C GLY A 69 10.27 7.79 6.34
N LYS A 70 9.88 6.82 5.52
CA LYS A 70 9.89 6.91 4.06
C LYS A 70 8.79 6.00 3.50
N VAL A 71 7.96 6.56 2.63
CA VAL A 71 6.94 5.80 1.88
C VAL A 71 7.09 6.12 0.41
N VAL A 72 7.33 5.10 -0.42
CA VAL A 72 7.31 5.21 -1.88
C VAL A 72 5.99 4.66 -2.38
N SER A 73 5.22 5.48 -3.09
CA SER A 73 3.95 5.07 -3.72
C SER A 73 4.13 5.05 -5.24
N VAL A 74 4.02 3.86 -5.84
CA VAL A 74 4.21 3.67 -7.28
C VAL A 74 2.86 3.66 -7.99
N GLU A 75 2.68 4.56 -8.95
CA GLU A 75 1.45 4.71 -9.73
C GLU A 75 1.76 4.89 -11.20
N LYS A 76 1.12 4.07 -12.04
CA LYS A 76 1.34 4.07 -13.49
C LYS A 76 0.53 5.15 -14.20
N ASP A 77 -0.71 5.38 -13.78
CA ASP A 77 -1.61 6.35 -14.40
C ASP A 77 -1.13 7.77 -14.12
N PHE A 78 -0.97 8.57 -15.19
CA PHE A 78 -0.46 9.93 -15.08
C PHE A 78 -1.37 10.85 -14.26
N ARG A 79 -2.69 10.75 -14.44
CA ARG A 79 -3.66 11.59 -13.71
C ARG A 79 -3.68 11.24 -12.22
N HIS A 80 -3.61 9.96 -11.90
CA HIS A 80 -3.52 9.50 -10.51
C HIS A 80 -2.21 9.98 -9.88
N TRP A 81 -1.09 9.78 -10.56
CA TRP A 81 0.19 10.25 -10.05
C TRP A 81 0.22 11.76 -9.84
N GLN A 82 -0.32 12.56 -10.77
CA GLN A 82 -0.42 14.02 -10.61
C GLN A 82 -1.20 14.39 -9.34
N PHE A 83 -2.29 13.69 -9.08
CA PHE A 83 -3.07 13.89 -7.87
C PHE A 83 -2.24 13.61 -6.61
N LEU A 84 -1.52 12.48 -6.57
CA LEU A 84 -0.65 12.12 -5.45
C LEU A 84 0.43 13.18 -5.23
N ALA A 85 1.09 13.62 -6.29
CA ALA A 85 2.14 14.63 -6.22
C ALA A 85 1.61 15.98 -5.71
N ARG A 86 0.40 16.37 -6.13
CA ARG A 86 -0.26 17.58 -5.62
C ARG A 86 -0.58 17.47 -4.14
N VAL A 87 -1.17 16.36 -3.71
CA VAL A 87 -1.51 16.13 -2.29
C VAL A 87 -0.26 16.12 -1.43
N GLN A 88 0.79 15.44 -1.87
CA GLN A 88 2.08 15.43 -1.19
C GLN A 88 2.63 16.85 -0.97
N LYS A 89 2.56 17.68 -1.98
CA LYS A 89 3.02 19.08 -1.90
C LYS A 89 2.14 19.92 -0.97
N GLU A 90 0.83 19.81 -1.08
CA GLU A 90 -0.13 20.54 -0.23
C GLU A 90 0.04 20.21 1.24
N LEU A 91 0.28 18.93 1.57
CA LEU A 91 0.51 18.47 2.93
C LEU A 91 1.95 18.69 3.40
N GLN A 92 2.86 19.05 2.52
CA GLN A 92 4.29 19.11 2.80
C GLN A 92 4.82 17.79 3.37
N ALA A 93 4.31 16.67 2.86
CA ALA A 93 4.61 15.33 3.34
C ALA A 93 5.92 14.83 2.72
N LYS A 94 7.06 15.28 3.26
CA LYS A 94 8.41 15.00 2.74
C LYS A 94 8.76 13.51 2.78
N GLU A 95 8.20 12.79 3.74
CA GLU A 95 8.36 11.34 3.91
C GLU A 95 7.63 10.51 2.86
N TRP A 96 6.64 11.08 2.18
CA TRP A 96 5.84 10.41 1.16
C TRP A 96 6.31 10.79 -0.24
N LEU A 97 6.69 9.79 -1.04
CA LEU A 97 7.32 9.96 -2.35
C LEU A 97 6.46 9.28 -3.44
N PRO A 98 5.48 9.98 -4.02
CA PRO A 98 4.75 9.48 -5.18
C PRO A 98 5.65 9.37 -6.40
N LEU A 99 5.72 8.19 -6.99
CA LEU A 99 6.58 7.87 -8.13
C LEU A 99 5.74 7.36 -9.30
N LYS A 100 5.89 7.99 -10.46
CA LYS A 100 5.23 7.54 -11.67
C LYS A 100 5.99 6.38 -12.29
N GLY A 101 5.35 5.24 -12.43
CA GLY A 101 5.97 4.09 -13.05
C GLY A 101 5.11 2.84 -13.07
N ASP A 102 5.53 1.88 -13.86
CA ASP A 102 4.96 0.54 -13.87
C ASP A 102 5.52 -0.28 -12.71
N VAL A 103 4.63 -0.92 -11.94
CA VAL A 103 5.01 -1.70 -10.75
C VAL A 103 6.00 -2.81 -11.08
N PHE A 104 5.77 -3.58 -12.14
CA PHE A 104 6.65 -4.70 -12.48
C PHE A 104 8.03 -4.25 -12.93
N LYS A 105 8.11 -3.11 -13.63
CA LYS A 105 9.39 -2.50 -13.97
C LYS A 105 10.11 -1.98 -12.72
N TYR A 106 9.36 -1.34 -11.82
CA TYR A 106 9.92 -0.81 -10.58
C TYR A 106 10.51 -1.91 -9.72
N VAL A 107 9.76 -2.99 -9.45
CA VAL A 107 10.25 -4.08 -8.57
C VAL A 107 11.45 -4.81 -9.14
N ARG A 108 11.57 -4.90 -10.47
CA ARG A 108 12.75 -5.49 -11.11
C ARG A 108 14.00 -4.63 -11.00
N ALA A 109 13.84 -3.31 -11.03
CA ALA A 109 14.96 -2.36 -11.02
C ALA A 109 15.35 -1.91 -9.61
N CYS A 110 14.43 -1.99 -8.64
CA CYS A 110 14.64 -1.50 -7.28
C CYS A 110 15.62 -2.39 -6.52
N LYS A 111 16.57 -1.75 -5.85
CA LYS A 111 17.56 -2.42 -5.00
C LYS A 111 17.36 -2.12 -3.51
N GLU A 112 16.42 -1.23 -3.19
CA GLU A 112 16.07 -0.94 -1.80
C GLU A 112 15.20 -2.05 -1.23
N ARG A 113 15.25 -2.21 0.10
CA ARG A 113 14.36 -3.08 0.84
C ARG A 113 13.47 -2.25 1.74
N TYR A 114 12.27 -2.75 1.98
CA TYR A 114 11.23 -2.06 2.74
C TYR A 114 10.73 -2.93 3.89
N ASP A 115 10.43 -2.30 5.01
CA ASP A 115 9.85 -2.97 6.18
C ASP A 115 8.39 -3.35 5.95
N ILE A 116 7.67 -2.54 5.18
CA ILE A 116 6.27 -2.76 4.83
C ILE A 116 6.13 -2.66 3.30
N ILE A 117 5.52 -3.67 2.69
CA ILE A 117 5.12 -3.59 1.29
C ILE A 117 3.61 -3.85 1.21
N PHE A 118 2.89 -2.96 0.55
CA PHE A 118 1.48 -3.11 0.26
C PHE A 118 1.24 -3.09 -1.24
N ALA A 119 0.39 -3.97 -1.74
CA ALA A 119 0.00 -3.99 -3.14
C ALA A 119 -1.52 -4.14 -3.28
N ASP A 120 -2.14 -3.24 -4.04
CA ASP A 120 -3.55 -3.27 -4.39
C ASP A 120 -3.73 -3.25 -5.91
N PRO A 121 -3.41 -4.36 -6.59
CA PRO A 121 -3.53 -4.43 -8.05
C PRO A 121 -5.00 -4.43 -8.48
N PRO A 122 -5.29 -4.04 -9.74
CA PRO A 122 -6.61 -4.31 -10.32
C PRO A 122 -6.93 -5.79 -10.22
N TYR A 123 -8.14 -6.12 -9.75
CA TYR A 123 -8.52 -7.54 -9.52
C TYR A 123 -8.54 -8.38 -10.80
N ALA A 124 -8.70 -7.74 -11.95
CA ALA A 124 -8.66 -8.39 -13.27
C ALA A 124 -7.24 -8.55 -13.84
N LEU A 125 -6.20 -8.14 -13.10
CA LEU A 125 -4.82 -8.27 -13.55
C LEU A 125 -4.42 -9.74 -13.64
N GLU A 126 -4.05 -10.21 -14.84
CA GLU A 126 -3.67 -11.61 -15.05
C GLU A 126 -2.46 -12.04 -14.20
N LYS A 127 -1.52 -11.11 -13.99
CA LYS A 127 -0.30 -11.35 -13.21
C LYS A 127 -0.46 -11.14 -11.70
N LEU A 128 -1.69 -10.98 -11.20
CA LEU A 128 -1.92 -10.74 -9.78
C LEU A 128 -1.30 -11.85 -8.91
N LYS A 129 -1.47 -13.09 -9.30
CA LYS A 129 -0.92 -14.26 -8.59
C LYS A 129 0.60 -14.27 -8.49
N ASP A 130 1.29 -13.55 -9.38
CA ASP A 130 2.76 -13.50 -9.44
C ASP A 130 3.33 -12.35 -8.58
N ILE A 131 2.49 -11.48 -8.06
CA ILE A 131 2.93 -10.31 -7.29
C ILE A 131 3.71 -10.70 -6.03
N PRO A 132 3.31 -11.72 -5.24
CA PRO A 132 4.11 -12.10 -4.07
C PRO A 132 5.57 -12.40 -4.43
N ASP A 133 5.82 -13.22 -5.43
CA ASP A 133 7.18 -13.58 -5.85
C ASP A 133 7.96 -12.39 -6.42
N ALA A 134 7.26 -11.42 -7.02
CA ALA A 134 7.87 -10.20 -7.53
C ALA A 134 8.24 -9.20 -6.41
N ALA A 135 7.40 -9.08 -5.39
CA ALA A 135 7.55 -8.09 -4.32
C ALA A 135 8.42 -8.56 -3.15
N LEU A 136 8.35 -9.84 -2.78
CA LEU A 136 9.05 -10.40 -1.62
C LEU A 136 10.58 -10.20 -1.64
N PRO A 137 11.28 -10.19 -2.78
CA PRO A 137 12.71 -9.85 -2.80
C PRO A 137 13.03 -8.44 -2.28
N LEU A 138 12.05 -7.53 -2.29
CA LEU A 138 12.21 -6.17 -1.77
C LEU A 138 11.83 -6.04 -0.29
N LEU A 139 11.41 -7.13 0.36
CA LEU A 139 11.03 -7.10 1.76
C LEU A 139 12.28 -7.20 2.64
N ALA A 140 12.41 -6.25 3.57
CA ALA A 140 13.46 -6.29 4.58
C ALA A 140 13.26 -7.46 5.56
N ASP A 141 14.32 -7.90 6.22
CA ASP A 141 14.25 -8.93 7.24
C ASP A 141 13.32 -8.48 8.36
N GLY A 142 12.39 -9.36 8.76
CA GLY A 142 11.37 -9.02 9.74
C GLY A 142 10.22 -8.17 9.21
N GLY A 143 10.21 -7.87 7.91
CA GLY A 143 9.17 -7.07 7.27
C GLY A 143 7.87 -7.83 7.02
N ILE A 144 6.85 -7.10 6.56
CA ILE A 144 5.53 -7.62 6.23
C ILE A 144 5.11 -7.18 4.82
N PHE A 145 4.65 -8.12 4.02
CA PHE A 145 4.02 -7.83 2.72
C PHE A 145 2.52 -8.13 2.78
N ILE A 146 1.71 -7.20 2.33
CA ILE A 146 0.25 -7.30 2.27
C ILE A 146 -0.21 -7.18 0.83
N LEU A 147 -0.97 -8.15 0.36
CA LEU A 147 -1.62 -8.14 -0.95
C LEU A 147 -3.13 -8.05 -0.79
N GLU A 148 -3.72 -6.99 -1.33
CA GLU A 148 -5.17 -6.87 -1.46
C GLU A 148 -5.62 -7.57 -2.75
N HIS A 149 -6.68 -8.39 -2.65
CA HIS A 149 -7.20 -9.14 -3.79
C HIS A 149 -8.68 -9.48 -3.63
N GLY A 150 -9.30 -9.96 -4.72
CA GLY A 150 -10.65 -10.48 -4.69
C GLY A 150 -10.75 -11.87 -4.02
N GLY A 151 -11.96 -12.29 -3.73
CA GLY A 151 -12.24 -13.57 -3.06
C GLY A 151 -11.93 -14.83 -3.89
N ASN A 152 -11.59 -14.66 -5.16
CA ASN A 152 -11.26 -15.76 -6.08
C ASN A 152 -9.78 -16.21 -6.01
N TYR A 153 -8.98 -15.61 -5.12
CA TYR A 153 -7.58 -15.98 -4.93
C TYR A 153 -7.37 -16.59 -3.55
N ASP A 154 -6.56 -17.63 -3.50
CA ASP A 154 -6.11 -18.31 -2.27
C ASP A 154 -4.59 -18.44 -2.31
N PHE A 155 -3.89 -17.74 -1.42
CA PHE A 155 -2.43 -17.74 -1.32
C PHE A 155 -1.90 -18.64 -0.19
N SER A 156 -2.77 -19.41 0.47
CA SER A 156 -2.40 -20.21 1.64
C SER A 156 -1.33 -21.27 1.38
N ALA A 157 -1.17 -21.70 0.12
CA ALA A 157 -0.13 -22.65 -0.27
C ALA A 157 1.24 -22.01 -0.52
N HIS A 158 1.32 -20.67 -0.55
CA HIS A 158 2.60 -19.98 -0.77
C HIS A 158 3.51 -20.16 0.45
N PRO A 159 4.82 -20.52 0.25
CA PRO A 159 5.73 -20.82 1.37
C PRO A 159 5.89 -19.71 2.39
N ARG A 160 5.71 -18.46 1.97
CA ARG A 160 5.87 -17.28 2.83
C ARG A 160 4.55 -16.67 3.30
N PHE A 161 3.41 -17.30 2.99
CA PHE A 161 2.09 -16.88 3.47
C PHE A 161 1.98 -17.09 4.99
N ILE A 162 1.40 -16.11 5.70
CA ILE A 162 1.25 -16.20 7.16
C ILE A 162 -0.18 -15.97 7.65
N ASP A 163 -0.99 -15.18 6.96
CA ASP A 163 -2.35 -14.89 7.40
C ASP A 163 -3.23 -14.37 6.25
N HIS A 164 -4.54 -14.47 6.44
CA HIS A 164 -5.54 -13.91 5.54
C HIS A 164 -6.64 -13.26 6.36
N ARG A 165 -7.05 -12.05 5.95
CA ARG A 165 -8.16 -11.30 6.55
C ARG A 165 -9.15 -10.87 5.48
N ASN A 166 -10.43 -10.90 5.84
CA ASN A 166 -11.52 -10.47 4.96
C ASN A 166 -12.33 -9.35 5.60
N TYR A 167 -12.58 -8.30 4.84
CA TYR A 167 -13.40 -7.15 5.23
C TYR A 167 -14.42 -6.88 4.12
N GLY A 168 -15.59 -7.52 4.19
CA GLY A 168 -16.58 -7.46 3.12
C GLY A 168 -16.06 -8.13 1.84
N SER A 169 -15.99 -7.39 0.73
CA SER A 169 -15.42 -7.89 -0.54
C SER A 169 -13.90 -7.74 -0.64
N VAL A 170 -13.26 -7.14 0.35
CA VAL A 170 -11.82 -6.90 0.39
C VAL A 170 -11.13 -8.03 1.12
N ASN A 171 -10.10 -8.61 0.50
CA ASN A 171 -9.26 -9.63 1.09
C ASN A 171 -7.83 -9.15 1.18
N PHE A 172 -7.19 -9.39 2.33
CA PHE A 172 -5.77 -9.15 2.53
C PHE A 172 -5.07 -10.47 2.81
N SER A 173 -4.05 -10.80 2.04
CA SER A 173 -3.12 -11.89 2.34
C SER A 173 -1.80 -11.31 2.81
N PHE A 174 -1.25 -11.88 3.88
CA PHE A 174 -0.03 -11.42 4.53
C PHE A 174 1.10 -12.42 4.31
N PHE A 175 2.29 -11.90 4.07
CA PHE A 175 3.51 -12.69 3.81
C PHE A 175 4.70 -12.09 4.57
N HIS A 176 5.67 -12.94 4.90
CA HIS A 176 6.92 -12.45 5.49
C HIS A 176 8.19 -13.10 4.94
#